data_8a18c5edaca847fe2f3dc1ddcf0c38f9
#
_entry.id   8a18c5edaca847fe2f3dc1ddcf0c38f9
#
_cell.length_a   1.000
_cell.length_b   1.000
_cell.length_c   1.000
_cell.angle_alpha   90.00
_cell.angle_beta   90.00
_cell.angle_gamma   90.00
#
_symmetry.space_group_name_H-M   'P 1'
#
loop_
_entity.id
_entity.type
_entity.pdbx_description
1 polymer ?
#
loop_
_entity_poly.entity_id
_entity_poly.type
_entity_poly.pdbx_seq_one_letter_code
_entity_poly.pdbx_strand_id
1 'polypeptide(L)'
;SEIEVETNAISNSIVVLQRDGDEISEGPELEWYPNDIIDQRSMQFTFDVKSAFGRYDIDSVRLLLRDSQGVYRIDREISNDDPDIDDTNEGIFGHYSWTYPGGVPSGEYSVELEVTDIQGNLVLIDHEPVEMRQFGVSINHGLDRQTEYIAPGEITPIPLQLVHRGDSTKSMLVELEVMTNLGSSWLVEFDSDSSLYSLDAGGDILNPILTLQAPDDLTGTPSSIDIR
;
A
#
# COMPACT_ATOMS: atom_id res chain seq x y z
N SER A 1 23.79 40.60 -0.72
CA SER A 1 23.46 39.24 -1.10
C SER A 1 23.74 38.33 0.05
N GLU A 2 22.69 37.86 0.66
CA GLU A 2 22.72 36.87 1.75
C GLU A 2 22.86 35.50 1.04
N ILE A 3 23.87 34.75 1.42
CA ILE A 3 24.03 33.34 0.98
C ILE A 3 23.44 32.55 2.13
N GLU A 4 22.23 32.01 1.90
CA GLU A 4 21.63 31.04 2.78
C GLU A 4 22.32 29.69 2.50
N VAL A 5 23.04 29.17 3.48
CA VAL A 5 23.64 27.84 3.44
C VAL A 5 22.67 26.91 4.13
N GLU A 6 21.95 26.08 3.37
CA GLU A 6 21.21 24.96 3.96
C GLU A 6 22.21 23.94 4.51
N THR A 7 22.21 23.80 5.83
CA THR A 7 23.10 22.88 6.54
C THR A 7 22.47 21.50 6.81
N ASN A 8 21.21 21.28 6.44
CA ASN A 8 20.53 19.99 6.57
C ASN A 8 20.40 19.31 5.21
N ALA A 9 21.44 18.61 4.85
CA ALA A 9 21.52 17.99 3.52
C ALA A 9 21.50 16.47 3.56
N ILE A 10 20.81 15.87 4.54
CA ILE A 10 20.52 14.44 4.51
C ILE A 10 19.28 14.27 3.63
N SER A 11 19.49 13.68 2.46
CA SER A 11 18.42 13.21 1.58
C SER A 11 18.24 11.72 1.77
N ASN A 12 17.00 11.25 1.74
CA ASN A 12 16.69 9.86 2.05
C ASN A 12 15.37 9.44 1.43
N SER A 13 15.26 8.16 1.18
CA SER A 13 14.02 7.49 0.85
C SER A 13 13.89 6.21 1.65
N ILE A 14 12.70 5.95 2.19
CA ILE A 14 12.32 4.63 2.67
C ILE A 14 11.25 4.12 1.74
N VAL A 15 11.47 2.92 1.24
CA VAL A 15 10.46 2.17 0.49
C VAL A 15 10.07 0.97 1.35
N VAL A 16 8.80 0.88 1.66
CA VAL A 16 8.23 -0.20 2.45
C VAL A 16 7.35 -1.04 1.54
N LEU A 17 7.46 -2.35 1.70
CA LEU A 17 6.73 -3.40 1.01
C LEU A 17 7.18 -3.66 -0.43
N GLN A 18 7.69 -4.87 -0.61
CA GLN A 18 7.81 -5.49 -1.92
C GLN A 18 6.93 -6.74 -1.93
N ARG A 19 6.06 -6.83 -2.93
CA ARG A 19 5.31 -8.04 -3.28
C ARG A 19 6.01 -8.66 -4.47
N ASP A 20 6.52 -9.90 -4.33
CA ASP A 20 7.25 -10.63 -5.38
C ASP A 20 8.40 -9.83 -6.05
N GLY A 21 9.00 -8.88 -5.32
CA GLY A 21 10.05 -8.01 -5.82
C GLY A 21 9.57 -6.67 -6.38
N ASP A 22 8.28 -6.45 -6.47
CA ASP A 22 7.71 -5.18 -6.90
C ASP A 22 7.39 -4.28 -5.70
N GLU A 23 7.73 -3.00 -5.84
CA GLU A 23 7.42 -1.96 -4.89
C GLU A 23 5.90 -1.75 -4.80
N ILE A 24 5.32 -1.84 -3.61
CA ILE A 24 3.94 -1.45 -3.37
C ILE A 24 3.95 0.02 -2.95
N SER A 25 4.04 0.91 -3.94
CA SER A 25 4.09 2.35 -3.72
C SER A 25 2.81 3.08 -4.16
N GLU A 26 1.85 2.36 -4.73
CA GLU A 26 0.69 2.99 -5.37
C GLU A 26 -0.62 2.52 -4.75
N GLY A 27 -1.20 3.38 -3.97
CA GLY A 27 -2.54 3.27 -3.43
C GLY A 27 -2.71 4.17 -2.21
N PRO A 28 -3.93 4.64 -1.93
CA PRO A 28 -4.19 5.53 -0.79
C PRO A 28 -3.95 4.83 0.56
N GLU A 29 -3.82 3.53 0.57
CA GLU A 29 -3.56 2.74 1.78
C GLU A 29 -2.56 1.62 1.46
N LEU A 30 -1.40 1.66 2.11
CA LEU A 30 -0.42 0.58 2.09
C LEU A 30 -0.95 -0.57 2.96
N GLU A 31 -1.68 -1.50 2.36
CA GLU A 31 -2.22 -2.65 3.07
C GLU A 31 -1.31 -3.87 2.96
N TRP A 32 -1.06 -4.53 4.08
CA TRP A 32 -0.28 -5.75 4.15
C TRP A 32 -1.04 -6.89 4.84
N TYR A 33 -1.09 -8.04 4.19
CA TYR A 33 -1.76 -9.25 4.67
C TYR A 33 -0.74 -10.38 4.90
N PRO A 34 -0.10 -10.46 6.06
CA PRO A 34 1.03 -11.38 6.29
C PRO A 34 0.69 -12.86 6.22
N ASN A 35 -0.59 -13.23 6.27
CA ASN A 35 -1.07 -14.60 6.14
C ASN A 35 -1.69 -14.91 4.77
N ASP A 36 -1.60 -13.98 3.84
CA ASP A 36 -2.10 -14.15 2.48
C ASP A 36 -1.18 -15.06 1.67
N ILE A 37 -1.76 -15.78 0.71
CA ILE A 37 -1.00 -16.58 -0.26
C ILE A 37 -0.33 -15.70 -1.33
N ILE A 38 -0.86 -14.50 -1.55
CA ILE A 38 -0.36 -13.52 -2.54
C ILE A 38 0.73 -12.65 -1.91
N ASP A 39 0.51 -12.16 -0.68
CA ASP A 39 1.48 -11.34 0.03
C ASP A 39 2.58 -12.21 0.64
N GLN A 40 3.79 -11.68 0.64
CA GLN A 40 4.87 -12.34 1.36
C GLN A 40 4.68 -12.15 2.86
N ARG A 41 5.08 -13.17 3.63
CA ARG A 41 5.08 -13.12 5.09
C ARG A 41 6.13 -12.17 5.66
N SER A 42 6.93 -11.55 4.81
CA SER A 42 7.99 -10.64 5.18
C SER A 42 7.76 -9.27 4.58
N MET A 43 7.93 -8.25 5.40
CA MET A 43 7.99 -6.86 5.01
C MET A 43 9.44 -6.50 4.71
N GLN A 44 9.71 -5.93 3.56
CA GLN A 44 11.04 -5.47 3.17
C GLN A 44 11.11 -3.95 3.25
N PHE A 45 12.18 -3.46 3.84
CA PHE A 45 12.48 -2.04 3.95
C PHE A 45 13.73 -1.75 3.14
N THR A 46 13.61 -0.88 2.15
CA THR A 46 14.75 -0.37 1.39
C THR A 46 14.99 1.08 1.81
N PHE A 47 16.22 1.46 2.03
CA PHE A 47 16.57 2.82 2.41
C PHE A 47 17.83 3.30 1.68
N ASP A 48 17.84 4.60 1.37
CA ASP A 48 18.97 5.31 0.78
C ASP A 48 19.17 6.61 1.57
N VAL A 49 20.24 6.65 2.37
CA VAL A 49 20.58 7.79 3.22
C VAL A 49 21.84 8.44 2.70
N LYS A 50 21.73 9.70 2.28
CA LYS A 50 22.83 10.48 1.73
C LYS A 50 23.04 11.77 2.53
N SER A 51 24.29 12.18 2.64
CA SER A 51 24.65 13.51 3.14
C SER A 51 25.38 14.30 2.05
N ALA A 52 25.10 15.59 1.94
CA ALA A 52 25.86 16.50 1.07
C ALA A 52 27.34 16.57 1.41
N PHE A 53 27.71 16.20 2.63
CA PHE A 53 29.08 16.14 3.10
C PHE A 53 29.71 14.74 2.95
N GLY A 54 28.96 13.82 2.36
CA GLY A 54 29.38 12.44 2.13
C GLY A 54 29.10 11.51 3.31
N ARG A 55 29.46 10.25 3.12
CA ARG A 55 29.19 9.15 4.05
C ARG A 55 29.73 9.41 5.48
N TYR A 56 30.85 10.05 5.59
CA TYR A 56 31.50 10.31 6.89
C TYR A 56 30.74 11.28 7.80
N ASP A 57 29.75 11.97 7.27
CA ASP A 57 28.87 12.84 8.05
C ASP A 57 27.73 12.04 8.74
N ILE A 58 27.50 10.81 8.33
CA ILE A 58 26.47 9.94 8.91
C ILE A 58 27.13 9.07 9.99
N ASP A 59 26.72 9.28 11.25
CA ASP A 59 27.19 8.52 12.41
C ASP A 59 26.41 7.21 12.56
N SER A 60 25.08 7.29 12.58
CA SER A 60 24.21 6.11 12.71
C SER A 60 22.91 6.25 11.95
N VAL A 61 22.39 5.09 11.54
CA VAL A 61 21.05 4.92 10.95
C VAL A 61 20.31 3.87 11.75
N ARG A 62 19.09 4.14 12.17
CA ARG A 62 18.27 3.23 12.96
C ARG A 62 16.89 3.08 12.34
N LEU A 63 16.51 1.84 12.03
CA LEU A 63 15.18 1.50 11.51
C LEU A 63 14.24 1.17 12.67
N LEU A 64 13.07 1.78 12.67
CA LEU A 64 12.02 1.59 13.65
C LEU A 64 10.73 1.16 12.95
N LEU A 65 10.09 0.13 13.48
CA LEU A 65 8.72 -0.27 13.14
C LEU A 65 7.92 -0.34 14.42
N ARG A 66 6.85 0.44 14.51
CA ARG A 66 5.97 0.47 15.68
C ARG A 66 4.58 0.00 15.28
N ASP A 67 4.03 -0.93 16.03
CA ASP A 67 2.68 -1.45 15.79
C ASP A 67 1.58 -0.48 16.25
N SER A 68 0.32 -0.83 15.93
CA SER A 68 -0.87 -0.06 16.29
C SER A 68 -1.08 0.15 17.80
N GLN A 69 -0.36 -0.58 18.63
CA GLN A 69 -0.36 -0.43 20.10
C GLN A 69 0.85 0.36 20.62
N GLY A 70 1.68 0.84 19.71
CA GLY A 70 2.88 1.62 20.05
C GLY A 70 4.08 0.78 20.47
N VAL A 71 4.05 -0.54 20.26
CA VAL A 71 5.15 -1.44 20.59
C VAL A 71 6.11 -1.53 19.42
N TYR A 72 7.40 -1.34 19.69
CA TYR A 72 8.43 -1.52 18.68
C TYR A 72 8.55 -2.99 18.27
N ARG A 73 8.38 -3.27 16.98
CA ARG A 73 8.55 -4.58 16.34
C ARG A 73 9.92 -4.70 15.68
N ILE A 74 10.43 -3.57 15.21
CA ILE A 74 11.82 -3.37 14.82
C ILE A 74 12.32 -2.18 15.60
N ASP A 75 13.49 -2.31 16.16
CA ASP A 75 14.29 -1.28 16.79
C ASP A 75 15.75 -1.68 16.56
N ARG A 76 16.26 -1.27 15.40
CA ARG A 76 17.55 -1.79 14.93
C ARG A 76 18.43 -0.68 14.40
N GLU A 77 19.60 -0.59 14.97
CA GLU A 77 20.71 0.17 14.40
C GLU A 77 21.27 -0.59 13.19
N ILE A 78 21.38 0.11 12.07
CA ILE A 78 21.95 -0.39 10.84
C ILE A 78 23.47 -0.25 10.94
N SER A 79 24.16 -1.37 10.87
CA SER A 79 25.62 -1.44 10.94
C SER A 79 26.22 -1.62 9.54
N ASN A 80 27.38 -1.02 9.31
CA ASN A 80 28.14 -1.21 8.08
C ASN A 80 28.59 -2.65 7.87
N ASP A 81 28.54 -3.49 8.90
CA ASP A 81 28.85 -4.92 8.85
C ASP A 81 27.65 -5.80 8.45
N ASP A 82 26.47 -5.20 8.29
CA ASP A 82 25.28 -5.92 7.84
C ASP A 82 25.44 -6.32 6.36
N PRO A 83 25.17 -7.58 5.99
CA PRO A 83 25.47 -8.09 4.65
C PRO A 83 24.66 -7.46 3.52
N ASP A 84 23.53 -6.82 3.87
CA ASP A 84 22.59 -6.21 2.92
C ASP A 84 22.74 -4.68 2.89
N ILE A 85 23.90 -4.17 3.36
CA ILE A 85 24.20 -2.75 3.43
C ILE A 85 25.36 -2.42 2.50
N ASP A 86 25.12 -1.49 1.59
CA ASP A 86 26.16 -0.88 0.76
C ASP A 86 26.56 0.47 1.36
N ASP A 87 27.78 0.52 1.86
CA ASP A 87 28.43 1.75 2.34
C ASP A 87 29.18 2.39 1.17
N THR A 88 28.67 3.47 0.65
CA THR A 88 29.26 4.22 -0.46
C THR A 88 29.89 5.52 0.03
N ASN A 89 30.68 6.17 -0.82
CA ASN A 89 31.26 7.47 -0.47
C ASN A 89 30.20 8.59 -0.28
N GLU A 90 28.97 8.38 -0.78
CA GLU A 90 27.90 9.37 -0.74
C GLU A 90 26.95 9.12 0.44
N GLY A 91 26.82 7.89 0.91
CA GLY A 91 25.88 7.54 1.95
C GLY A 91 25.78 6.04 2.23
N ILE A 92 24.69 5.66 2.87
CA ILE A 92 24.35 4.28 3.23
C ILE A 92 23.10 3.87 2.45
N PHE A 93 23.20 2.81 1.68
CA PHE A 93 22.08 2.17 1.01
C PHE A 93 21.94 0.74 1.53
N GLY A 94 20.71 0.29 1.76
CA GLY A 94 20.51 -1.07 2.22
C GLY A 94 19.07 -1.51 2.22
N HIS A 95 18.90 -2.78 2.56
CA HIS A 95 17.58 -3.34 2.78
C HIS A 95 17.56 -4.22 4.04
N TYR A 96 16.39 -4.30 4.65
CA TYR A 96 16.13 -5.13 5.82
C TYR A 96 14.80 -5.85 5.65
N SER A 97 14.75 -7.14 5.99
CA SER A 97 13.53 -7.93 5.93
C SER A 97 13.05 -8.30 7.33
N TRP A 98 11.79 -8.02 7.61
CA TRP A 98 11.13 -8.41 8.85
C TRP A 98 10.03 -9.43 8.57
N THR A 99 10.19 -10.62 9.12
CA THR A 99 9.19 -11.69 8.97
C THR A 99 8.14 -11.60 10.06
N TYR A 100 6.87 -11.60 9.67
CA TYR A 100 5.74 -11.61 10.59
C TYR A 100 5.82 -12.78 11.59
N PRO A 101 5.95 -12.51 12.89
CA PRO A 101 6.14 -13.57 13.89
C PRO A 101 4.83 -14.29 14.23
N GLY A 102 3.68 -13.77 13.82
CA GLY A 102 2.36 -14.21 14.24
C GLY A 102 1.90 -13.54 15.54
N GLY A 103 0.59 -13.37 15.67
CA GLY A 103 -0.03 -12.86 16.90
C GLY A 103 0.21 -11.39 17.22
N VAL A 104 0.75 -10.61 16.29
CA VAL A 104 0.83 -9.16 16.46
C VAL A 104 -0.50 -8.50 16.07
N PRO A 105 -0.84 -7.34 16.66
CA PRO A 105 -2.13 -6.71 16.45
C PRO A 105 -2.29 -6.22 15.00
N SER A 106 -3.51 -6.20 14.49
CA SER A 106 -3.86 -5.50 13.27
C SER A 106 -3.91 -3.99 13.49
N GLY A 107 -3.87 -3.24 12.42
CA GLY A 107 -3.98 -1.78 12.41
C GLY A 107 -2.76 -1.11 11.82
N GLU A 108 -2.67 0.18 12.03
CA GLU A 108 -1.63 1.04 11.46
C GLU A 108 -0.28 0.82 12.13
N TYR A 109 0.73 0.62 11.30
CA TYR A 109 2.14 0.48 11.70
C TYR A 109 2.92 1.69 11.21
N SER A 110 3.58 2.42 12.10
CA SER A 110 4.49 3.49 11.70
C SER A 110 5.88 2.95 11.38
N VAL A 111 6.47 3.48 10.33
CA VAL A 111 7.84 3.17 9.90
C VAL A 111 8.65 4.46 9.96
N GLU A 112 9.74 4.41 10.69
CA GLU A 112 10.60 5.57 10.90
C GLU A 112 12.06 5.18 10.66
N LEU A 113 12.83 6.08 10.09
CA LEU A 113 14.28 5.98 9.99
C LEU A 113 14.90 7.14 10.76
N GLU A 114 15.63 6.83 11.82
CA GLU A 114 16.42 7.81 12.57
C GLU A 114 17.83 7.86 11.98
N VAL A 115 18.26 9.05 11.58
CA VAL A 115 19.62 9.27 11.08
C VAL A 115 20.30 10.28 11.99
N THR A 116 21.46 9.92 12.53
CA THR A 116 22.26 10.81 13.35
C THR A 116 23.54 11.18 12.60
N ASP A 117 23.86 12.48 12.55
CA ASP A 117 25.11 12.95 12.00
C ASP A 117 26.24 12.89 13.04
N ILE A 118 27.49 13.09 12.60
CA ILE A 118 28.68 13.10 13.48
C ILE A 118 28.67 14.23 14.51
N GLN A 119 27.80 15.22 14.38
CA GLN A 119 27.62 16.31 15.34
C GLN A 119 26.55 15.97 16.38
N GLY A 120 25.86 14.84 16.22
CA GLY A 120 24.78 14.38 17.09
C GLY A 120 23.43 15.00 16.75
N ASN A 121 23.27 15.60 15.56
CA ASN A 121 21.96 16.06 15.12
C ASN A 121 21.15 14.86 14.61
N LEU A 122 19.91 14.77 15.08
CA LEU A 122 18.96 13.72 14.69
C LEU A 122 18.04 14.23 13.59
N VAL A 123 17.94 13.45 12.50
CA VAL A 123 16.95 13.61 11.45
C VAL A 123 16.01 12.42 11.50
N LEU A 124 14.72 12.67 11.61
CA LEU A 124 13.67 11.67 11.54
C LEU A 124 13.06 11.69 10.15
N ILE A 125 12.89 10.50 9.59
CA ILE A 125 12.24 10.29 8.32
C ILE A 125 11.09 9.36 8.56
N ASP A 126 9.88 9.91 8.43
CA ASP A 126 8.65 9.16 8.51
C ASP A 126 8.27 8.63 7.11
N HIS A 127 7.91 7.38 7.04
CA HIS A 127 7.23 6.81 5.89
C HIS A 127 5.71 6.82 6.12
N GLU A 128 4.93 6.80 5.05
CA GLU A 128 3.49 6.57 5.16
C GLU A 128 3.23 5.28 5.95
N PRO A 129 2.25 5.29 6.87
CA PRO A 129 1.97 4.13 7.69
C PRO A 129 1.48 2.95 6.86
N VAL A 130 1.77 1.75 7.34
CA VAL A 130 1.33 0.50 6.73
C VAL A 130 0.16 -0.05 7.52
N GLU A 131 -0.98 -0.28 6.85
CA GLU A 131 -2.13 -0.92 7.47
C GLU A 131 -1.97 -2.44 7.42
N MET A 132 -1.67 -3.06 8.55
CA MET A 132 -1.58 -4.52 8.67
C MET A 132 -2.94 -5.12 8.98
N ARG A 133 -3.41 -6.03 8.13
CA ARG A 133 -4.70 -6.70 8.26
C ARG A 133 -4.57 -8.22 8.29
N GLN A 134 -5.36 -8.87 9.14
CA GLN A 134 -5.37 -10.34 9.21
C GLN A 134 -6.15 -10.96 8.04
N PHE A 135 -7.17 -10.27 7.58
CA PHE A 135 -8.00 -10.66 6.44
C PHE A 135 -8.69 -9.43 5.85
N GLY A 136 -9.09 -9.53 4.60
CA GLY A 136 -9.80 -8.48 3.87
C GLY A 136 -10.22 -8.94 2.49
N VAL A 137 -10.70 -8.01 1.68
CA VAL A 137 -11.08 -8.21 0.29
C VAL A 137 -10.38 -7.16 -0.55
N SER A 138 -9.79 -7.57 -1.65
CA SER A 138 -9.37 -6.63 -2.68
C SER A 138 -10.32 -6.71 -3.89
N ILE A 139 -10.59 -5.55 -4.48
CA ILE A 139 -11.36 -5.42 -5.71
C ILE A 139 -10.38 -5.14 -6.84
N ASN A 140 -10.47 -5.90 -7.94
CA ASN A 140 -9.64 -5.73 -9.13
C ASN A 140 -8.12 -5.64 -8.85
N HIS A 141 -7.62 -6.44 -7.91
CA HIS A 141 -6.22 -6.41 -7.44
C HIS A 141 -5.76 -5.03 -6.91
N GLY A 142 -6.69 -4.22 -6.40
CA GLY A 142 -6.37 -2.87 -5.92
C GLY A 142 -6.13 -1.84 -7.03
N LEU A 143 -6.59 -2.11 -8.25
CA LEU A 143 -6.57 -1.09 -9.31
C LEU A 143 -7.51 0.06 -8.97
N ASP A 144 -6.96 1.24 -8.82
CA ASP A 144 -7.71 2.44 -8.38
C ASP A 144 -8.69 2.95 -9.42
N ARG A 145 -8.48 2.64 -10.69
CA ARG A 145 -9.32 3.15 -11.78
C ARG A 145 -9.34 2.22 -12.99
N GLN A 146 -10.57 2.04 -13.52
CA GLN A 146 -10.81 1.50 -14.84
C GLN A 146 -11.61 2.54 -15.63
N THR A 147 -11.25 2.76 -16.90
CA THR A 147 -11.96 3.69 -17.78
C THR A 147 -12.66 2.91 -18.88
N GLU A 148 -13.97 3.09 -18.97
CA GLU A 148 -14.80 2.49 -20.01
C GLU A 148 -15.46 3.58 -20.86
N TYR A 149 -15.62 3.29 -22.15
CA TYR A 149 -16.30 4.17 -23.11
C TYR A 149 -17.61 3.54 -23.51
N ILE A 150 -18.71 4.16 -23.12
CA ILE A 150 -20.08 3.63 -23.31
C ILE A 150 -20.83 4.52 -24.28
N ALA A 151 -21.39 3.93 -25.36
CA ALA A 151 -22.19 4.63 -26.32
C ALA A 151 -23.66 4.83 -25.82
N PRO A 152 -24.40 5.83 -26.34
CA PRO A 152 -25.81 5.99 -26.03
C PRO A 152 -26.63 4.70 -26.27
N GLY A 153 -27.44 4.32 -25.28
CA GLY A 153 -28.26 3.09 -25.32
C GLY A 153 -27.48 1.78 -25.16
N GLU A 154 -26.18 1.84 -25.04
CA GLU A 154 -25.33 0.64 -24.89
C GLU A 154 -25.47 0.01 -23.52
N ILE A 155 -25.45 -1.32 -23.51
CA ILE A 155 -25.35 -2.15 -22.29
C ILE A 155 -23.94 -2.69 -22.22
N THR A 156 -23.21 -2.28 -21.19
CA THR A 156 -21.80 -2.63 -21.01
C THR A 156 -21.61 -3.44 -19.73
N PRO A 157 -21.24 -4.73 -19.82
CA PRO A 157 -20.86 -5.53 -18.67
C PRO A 157 -19.41 -5.19 -18.28
N ILE A 158 -19.21 -4.84 -17.02
CA ILE A 158 -17.90 -4.58 -16.43
C ILE A 158 -17.59 -5.72 -15.47
N PRO A 159 -16.66 -6.62 -15.80
CA PRO A 159 -16.25 -7.66 -14.89
C PRO A 159 -15.42 -7.08 -13.77
N LEU A 160 -15.78 -7.41 -12.53
CA LEU A 160 -15.01 -7.13 -11.34
C LEU A 160 -14.31 -8.41 -10.88
N GLN A 161 -13.30 -8.26 -10.05
CA GLN A 161 -12.67 -9.39 -9.41
C GLN A 161 -12.59 -9.12 -7.91
N LEU A 162 -13.25 -9.96 -7.12
CA LEU A 162 -13.14 -9.95 -5.66
C LEU A 162 -12.18 -11.06 -5.24
N VAL A 163 -11.15 -10.70 -4.50
CA VAL A 163 -10.16 -11.64 -4.00
C VAL A 163 -10.18 -11.65 -2.48
N HIS A 164 -10.35 -12.83 -1.91
CA HIS A 164 -10.17 -13.04 -0.47
C HIS A 164 -8.70 -12.85 -0.10
N ARG A 165 -8.41 -11.96 0.83
CA ARG A 165 -7.07 -11.64 1.30
C ARG A 165 -6.87 -12.10 2.74
N GLY A 166 -5.65 -12.53 3.05
CA GLY A 166 -5.22 -12.84 4.41
C GLY A 166 -5.52 -14.25 4.89
N ASP A 167 -6.04 -14.39 6.13
CA ASP A 167 -6.22 -15.70 6.78
C ASP A 167 -7.19 -16.60 6.02
N SER A 168 -6.64 -17.63 5.42
CA SER A 168 -7.35 -18.58 4.57
C SER A 168 -8.30 -19.53 5.31
N THR A 169 -8.47 -19.38 6.59
CA THR A 169 -9.36 -20.27 7.38
C THR A 169 -10.78 -19.73 7.53
N LYS A 170 -11.03 -18.50 7.07
CA LYS A 170 -12.32 -17.82 7.27
C LYS A 170 -12.97 -17.46 5.94
N SER A 171 -14.27 -17.77 5.83
CA SER A 171 -15.11 -17.24 4.78
C SER A 171 -15.58 -15.83 5.12
N MET A 172 -15.84 -15.02 4.10
CA MET A 172 -16.35 -13.67 4.24
C MET A 172 -17.60 -13.48 3.39
N LEU A 173 -18.53 -12.65 3.90
CA LEU A 173 -19.65 -12.15 3.13
C LEU A 173 -19.37 -10.69 2.81
N VAL A 174 -19.35 -10.37 1.54
CA VAL A 174 -19.03 -9.04 1.00
C VAL A 174 -20.28 -8.44 0.38
N GLU A 175 -20.62 -7.24 0.78
CA GLU A 175 -21.65 -6.44 0.12
C GLU A 175 -20.97 -5.39 -0.75
N LEU A 176 -21.33 -5.35 -2.03
CA LEU A 176 -20.85 -4.32 -2.94
C LEU A 176 -21.86 -3.18 -3.00
N GLU A 177 -21.37 -1.98 -2.80
CA GLU A 177 -22.13 -0.74 -2.92
C GLU A 177 -21.65 0.08 -4.12
N VAL A 178 -22.60 0.55 -4.92
CA VAL A 178 -22.31 1.49 -6.01
C VAL A 178 -22.62 2.90 -5.58
N MET A 179 -21.60 3.74 -5.57
CA MET A 179 -21.76 5.18 -5.39
C MET A 179 -21.56 5.87 -6.73
N THR A 180 -22.59 6.55 -7.22
CA THR A 180 -22.53 7.17 -8.55
C THR A 180 -23.17 8.53 -8.58
N ASN A 181 -22.63 9.40 -9.44
CA ASN A 181 -23.24 10.69 -9.81
C ASN A 181 -23.96 10.62 -11.17
N LEU A 182 -24.14 9.42 -11.73
CA LEU A 182 -24.93 9.22 -12.94
C LEU A 182 -26.38 9.63 -12.71
N GLY A 183 -27.00 10.19 -13.74
CA GLY A 183 -28.42 10.55 -13.67
C GLY A 183 -29.32 9.32 -13.56
N SER A 184 -30.58 9.53 -13.11
CA SER A 184 -31.56 8.45 -12.90
C SER A 184 -31.98 7.71 -14.17
N SER A 185 -31.54 8.16 -15.33
CA SER A 185 -31.77 7.49 -16.63
C SER A 185 -30.75 6.38 -16.92
N TRP A 186 -29.70 6.29 -16.13
CA TRP A 186 -28.75 5.18 -16.18
C TRP A 186 -29.28 4.00 -15.38
N LEU A 187 -29.09 2.77 -15.91
CA LEU A 187 -29.24 1.56 -15.14
C LEU A 187 -27.86 1.09 -14.69
N VAL A 188 -27.74 0.80 -13.39
CA VAL A 188 -26.52 0.31 -12.77
C VAL A 188 -26.89 -0.86 -11.88
N GLU A 189 -26.52 -2.08 -12.26
CA GLU A 189 -26.94 -3.28 -11.56
C GLU A 189 -25.81 -4.31 -11.47
N PHE A 190 -25.73 -5.01 -10.35
CA PHE A 190 -24.89 -6.20 -10.23
C PHE A 190 -25.62 -7.44 -10.74
N ASP A 191 -24.86 -8.46 -11.12
CA ASP A 191 -25.37 -9.78 -11.52
C ASP A 191 -26.02 -10.56 -10.35
N SER A 192 -25.82 -10.12 -9.12
CA SER A 192 -26.51 -10.64 -7.92
C SER A 192 -27.58 -9.68 -7.45
N ASP A 193 -28.82 -10.17 -7.30
CA ASP A 193 -29.98 -9.39 -6.83
C ASP A 193 -29.77 -8.78 -5.43
N SER A 194 -28.88 -9.34 -4.65
CA SER A 194 -28.61 -8.89 -3.26
C SER A 194 -27.35 -8.06 -3.13
N SER A 195 -26.54 -7.91 -4.17
CA SER A 195 -25.19 -7.32 -4.10
C SER A 195 -24.27 -8.00 -3.07
N LEU A 196 -24.65 -9.21 -2.60
CA LEU A 196 -23.96 -9.98 -1.59
C LEU A 196 -23.20 -11.14 -2.24
N TYR A 197 -21.92 -11.25 -1.91
CA TYR A 197 -21.02 -12.27 -2.43
C TYR A 197 -20.34 -13.01 -1.29
N SER A 198 -20.35 -14.35 -1.34
CA SER A 198 -19.65 -15.18 -0.36
C SER A 198 -18.30 -15.58 -0.93
N LEU A 199 -17.25 -15.18 -0.26
CA LEU A 199 -15.88 -15.61 -0.51
C LEU A 199 -15.54 -16.72 0.48
N ASP A 200 -15.27 -17.91 -0.02
CA ASP A 200 -14.83 -19.03 0.81
C ASP A 200 -13.37 -18.82 1.24
N ALA A 201 -12.97 -19.57 2.24
CA ALA A 201 -11.61 -19.50 2.77
C ALA A 201 -10.55 -19.88 1.71
N GLY A 202 -9.34 -19.34 1.82
CA GLY A 202 -8.20 -19.82 1.05
C GLY A 202 -7.86 -19.06 -0.22
N GLY A 203 -8.12 -17.77 -0.28
CA GLY A 203 -7.80 -16.95 -1.45
C GLY A 203 -8.81 -17.16 -2.58
N ASP A 204 -10.07 -17.37 -2.22
CA ASP A 204 -11.17 -17.50 -3.18
C ASP A 204 -11.30 -16.25 -4.05
N ILE A 205 -11.63 -16.46 -5.30
CA ILE A 205 -11.77 -15.40 -6.29
C ILE A 205 -13.16 -15.50 -6.88
N LEU A 206 -13.92 -14.41 -6.77
CA LEU A 206 -15.19 -14.25 -7.44
C LEU A 206 -15.10 -13.16 -8.52
N ASN A 207 -15.90 -13.31 -9.57
CA ASN A 207 -15.93 -12.37 -10.68
C ASN A 207 -17.35 -11.83 -10.87
N PRO A 208 -17.84 -10.96 -9.98
CA PRO A 208 -19.13 -10.30 -10.17
C PRO A 208 -19.11 -9.42 -11.41
N ILE A 209 -20.29 -9.23 -12.01
CA ILE A 209 -20.44 -8.35 -13.17
C ILE A 209 -21.30 -7.16 -12.77
N LEU A 210 -20.73 -5.95 -12.95
CA LEU A 210 -21.48 -4.72 -12.92
C LEU A 210 -21.99 -4.40 -14.32
N THR A 211 -23.29 -4.30 -14.51
CA THR A 211 -23.90 -3.92 -15.78
C THR A 211 -24.26 -2.46 -15.77
N LEU A 212 -23.77 -1.72 -16.74
CA LEU A 212 -24.13 -0.34 -16.99
C LEU A 212 -24.96 -0.25 -18.26
N GLN A 213 -26.08 0.46 -18.21
CA GLN A 213 -26.85 0.82 -19.41
C GLN A 213 -26.96 2.32 -19.51
N ALA A 214 -26.43 2.87 -20.60
CA ALA A 214 -26.53 4.27 -20.91
C ALA A 214 -27.90 4.65 -21.45
N PRO A 215 -28.43 5.85 -21.17
CA PRO A 215 -29.64 6.33 -21.83
C PRO A 215 -29.41 6.58 -23.33
N ASP A 216 -30.49 6.49 -24.13
CA ASP A 216 -30.44 6.68 -25.59
C ASP A 216 -30.05 8.13 -25.98
N ASP A 217 -30.32 9.09 -25.12
CA ASP A 217 -30.10 10.52 -25.34
C ASP A 217 -28.85 11.05 -24.57
N LEU A 218 -27.83 10.20 -24.40
CA LEU A 218 -26.64 10.55 -23.67
C LEU A 218 -25.99 11.81 -24.25
N THR A 219 -26.15 12.92 -23.51
CA THR A 219 -25.45 14.18 -23.77
C THR A 219 -24.48 14.40 -22.62
N GLY A 220 -23.25 13.88 -22.72
CA GLY A 220 -22.57 13.69 -21.49
C GLY A 220 -21.22 14.31 -21.29
N THR A 221 -21.04 14.82 -20.09
CA THR A 221 -19.76 14.97 -19.44
C THR A 221 -19.31 13.64 -18.86
N PRO A 222 -18.01 13.37 -18.77
CA PRO A 222 -17.49 12.20 -18.07
C PRO A 222 -18.04 12.12 -16.66
N SER A 223 -18.45 10.94 -16.26
CA SER A 223 -18.99 10.64 -14.92
C SER A 223 -18.15 9.53 -14.28
N SER A 224 -18.16 9.44 -12.97
CA SER A 224 -17.48 8.39 -12.23
C SER A 224 -18.47 7.50 -11.50
N ILE A 225 -18.07 6.26 -11.29
CA ILE A 225 -18.73 5.28 -10.44
C ILE A 225 -17.67 4.78 -9.47
N ASP A 226 -17.97 4.87 -8.18
CA ASP A 226 -17.14 4.29 -7.14
C ASP A 226 -17.82 3.01 -6.64
N ILE A 227 -17.06 1.95 -6.53
CA ILE A 227 -17.52 0.66 -6.00
C ILE A 227 -16.78 0.43 -4.68
N ARG A 228 -17.53 0.15 -3.65
CA ARG A 228 -17.01 -0.12 -2.31
C ARG A 228 -17.47 -1.47 -1.79
#